data_186759a91c30db3dc93e5aacfb2bc161
#
_entry.id   186759a91c30db3dc93e5aacfb2bc161
#
_cell.length_a   1.000
_cell.length_b   1.000
_cell.length_c   1.000
_cell.angle_alpha   90.00
_cell.angle_beta   90.00
_cell.angle_gamma   90.00
#
_symmetry.space_group_name_H-M   'P 1'
#
loop_
_entity.id
_entity.type
_entity.pdbx_description
1 polymer ?
#
loop_
_entity_poly.entity_id
_entity_poly.type
_entity_poly.pdbx_seq_one_letter_code
_entity_poly.pdbx_strand_id
1 'polypeptide(L)'
;CLGLNDHSGLKDKDGKISEDKSALFRKTYRDFLDTVRVVYPNVKIVAIAAFPEWIRLNVKQIVDHELASGKHDIYYAQFDEFPGGYVAYGHPTVETHRKMADQIIQSMESFNLFQGTSGK
;
A
#
# COMPACT_ATOMS: atom_id res chain seq x y z
N CYS A 1 -4.23 -0.77 4.06
CA CYS A 1 -2.76 -0.86 4.03
C CYS A 1 -2.34 -2.24 4.51
N LEU A 2 -1.84 -3.07 3.62
CA LEU A 2 -1.31 -4.40 3.92
C LEU A 2 0.19 -4.33 4.22
N GLY A 3 0.69 -5.24 5.05
CA GLY A 3 2.11 -5.43 5.28
C GLY A 3 2.63 -5.03 6.66
N LEU A 4 1.90 -4.22 7.42
CA LEU A 4 2.36 -3.76 8.74
C LEU A 4 2.59 -4.92 9.72
N ASN A 5 1.62 -5.82 9.81
CA ASN A 5 1.73 -6.99 10.68
C ASN A 5 2.74 -7.99 10.14
N ASP A 6 2.79 -8.15 8.81
CA ASP A 6 3.79 -9.02 8.17
C ASP A 6 5.19 -8.55 8.46
N HIS A 7 5.46 -7.24 8.35
CA HIS A 7 6.77 -6.67 8.67
C HIS A 7 7.26 -7.07 10.06
N SER A 8 6.40 -6.99 11.06
CA SER A 8 6.76 -7.37 12.43
C SER A 8 6.99 -8.88 12.57
N GLY A 9 6.19 -9.69 11.90
CA GLY A 9 6.29 -11.16 11.99
C GLY A 9 7.41 -11.78 11.16
N LEU A 10 7.93 -11.06 10.17
CA LEU A 10 8.97 -11.58 9.28
C LEU A 10 10.39 -11.32 9.76
N LYS A 11 10.57 -10.43 10.75
CA LYS A 11 11.89 -10.11 11.28
C LYS A 11 12.56 -11.32 11.91
N ASP A 12 13.84 -11.45 11.66
CA ASP A 12 14.69 -12.38 12.38
C ASP A 12 15.06 -11.82 13.78
N LYS A 13 15.86 -12.58 14.53
CA LYS A 13 16.31 -12.19 15.86
C LYS A 13 17.14 -10.90 15.88
N ASP A 14 17.72 -10.51 14.74
CA ASP A 14 18.51 -9.29 14.59
C ASP A 14 17.64 -8.12 14.06
N GLY A 15 16.34 -8.31 13.95
CA GLY A 15 15.39 -7.31 13.48
C GLY A 15 15.40 -7.09 11.97
N LYS A 16 16.04 -7.99 11.21
CA LYS A 16 16.15 -7.90 9.75
C LYS A 16 15.17 -8.84 9.05
N ILE A 17 14.79 -8.49 7.84
CA ILE A 17 13.96 -9.33 6.98
C ILE A 17 14.82 -9.79 5.80
N SER A 18 14.97 -11.10 5.63
CA SER A 18 15.73 -11.67 4.52
C SER A 18 15.07 -11.39 3.18
N GLU A 19 15.86 -11.43 2.10
CA GLU A 19 15.34 -11.26 0.74
C GLU A 19 14.35 -12.38 0.37
N ASP A 20 14.58 -13.60 0.80
CA ASP A 20 13.65 -14.71 0.55
C ASP A 20 12.26 -14.43 1.14
N LYS A 21 12.22 -13.89 2.36
CA LYS A 21 10.95 -13.50 3.00
C LYS A 21 10.31 -12.31 2.30
N SER A 22 11.11 -11.34 1.88
CA SER A 22 10.63 -10.18 1.11
C SER A 22 10.06 -10.62 -0.25
N ALA A 23 10.73 -11.52 -0.93
CA ALA A 23 10.25 -12.09 -2.20
C ALA A 23 8.93 -12.86 -2.02
N LEU A 24 8.82 -13.63 -0.95
CA LEU A 24 7.58 -14.35 -0.62
C LEU A 24 6.44 -13.37 -0.31
N PHE A 25 6.71 -12.31 0.43
CA PHE A 25 5.73 -11.25 0.68
C PHE A 25 5.23 -10.64 -0.63
N ARG A 26 6.13 -10.27 -1.53
CA ARG A 26 5.77 -9.68 -2.83
C ARG A 26 4.94 -10.65 -3.68
N LYS A 27 5.34 -11.93 -3.73
CA LYS A 27 4.58 -12.95 -4.47
C LYS A 27 3.18 -13.13 -3.91
N THR A 28 3.05 -13.27 -2.60
CA THR A 28 1.75 -13.44 -1.93
C THR A 28 0.86 -12.24 -2.17
N TYR A 29 1.41 -11.04 -2.13
CA TYR A 29 0.68 -9.81 -2.41
C TYR A 29 0.16 -9.79 -3.85
N ARG A 30 0.98 -10.17 -4.83
CA ARG A 30 0.56 -10.24 -6.23
C ARG A 30 -0.51 -11.31 -6.45
N ASP A 31 -0.40 -12.46 -5.80
CA ASP A 31 -1.43 -13.50 -5.86
C ASP A 31 -2.77 -12.99 -5.32
N PHE A 32 -2.73 -12.19 -4.26
CA PHE A 32 -3.92 -11.51 -3.72
C PHE A 32 -4.51 -10.52 -4.73
N LEU A 33 -3.69 -9.72 -5.38
CA LEU A 33 -4.14 -8.78 -6.42
C LEU A 33 -4.82 -9.51 -7.57
N ASP A 34 -4.27 -10.65 -7.99
CA ASP A 34 -4.88 -11.45 -9.04
C ASP A 34 -6.26 -12.00 -8.61
N THR A 35 -6.39 -12.42 -7.36
CA THR A 35 -7.68 -12.83 -6.79
C THR A 35 -8.68 -11.68 -6.80
N VAL A 36 -8.25 -10.48 -6.40
CA VAL A 36 -9.11 -9.28 -6.44
C VAL A 36 -9.62 -9.02 -7.86
N ARG A 37 -8.75 -9.15 -8.86
CA ARG A 37 -9.12 -8.94 -10.27
C ARG A 37 -10.10 -9.99 -10.80
N VAL A 38 -9.98 -11.23 -10.32
CA VAL A 38 -10.95 -12.28 -10.68
C VAL A 38 -12.36 -11.95 -10.14
N VAL A 39 -12.41 -11.51 -8.88
CA VAL A 39 -13.68 -11.16 -8.23
C VAL A 39 -14.26 -9.86 -8.77
N TYR A 40 -13.41 -8.89 -9.07
CA TYR A 40 -13.78 -7.55 -9.53
C TYR A 40 -13.01 -7.19 -10.80
N PRO A 41 -13.42 -7.68 -11.98
CA PRO A 41 -12.62 -7.59 -13.22
C PRO A 41 -12.28 -6.18 -13.69
N ASN A 42 -13.10 -5.18 -13.32
CA ASN A 42 -12.91 -3.79 -13.75
C ASN A 42 -12.46 -2.87 -12.61
N VAL A 43 -11.98 -3.43 -11.50
CA VAL A 43 -11.57 -2.64 -10.35
C VAL A 43 -10.30 -1.86 -10.65
N LYS A 44 -10.23 -0.66 -10.09
CA LYS A 44 -8.99 0.12 -9.99
C LYS A 44 -8.43 -0.05 -8.58
N ILE A 45 -7.15 -0.37 -8.50
CA ILE A 45 -6.50 -0.73 -7.24
C ILE A 45 -5.54 0.39 -6.85
N VAL A 46 -5.66 0.88 -5.63
CA VAL A 46 -4.66 1.78 -5.04
C VAL A 46 -3.92 1.02 -3.94
N ALA A 47 -2.68 0.66 -4.23
CA ALA A 47 -1.82 -0.01 -3.26
C ALA A 47 -1.17 1.05 -2.37
N ILE A 48 -1.59 1.09 -1.12
CA ILE A 48 -1.17 2.12 -0.16
C ILE A 48 -0.14 1.54 0.79
N ALA A 49 1.00 2.20 0.89
CA ALA A 49 2.07 1.82 1.80
C ALA A 49 2.21 2.82 2.94
N ALA A 50 2.47 2.29 4.13
CA ALA A 50 2.82 3.08 5.31
C ALA A 50 4.31 2.88 5.65
N PHE A 51 4.82 3.67 6.58
CA PHE A 51 6.10 3.37 7.23
C PHE A 51 5.99 2.03 7.99
N PRO A 52 7.02 1.20 8.09
CA PRO A 52 8.41 1.50 7.77
C PRO A 52 8.77 1.34 6.28
N GLU A 53 9.96 1.81 5.94
CA GLU A 53 10.49 1.86 4.58
C GLU A 53 10.46 0.52 3.85
N TRP A 54 10.65 -0.58 4.57
CA TRP A 54 10.56 -1.92 3.98
C TRP A 54 9.20 -2.15 3.28
N ILE A 55 8.10 -1.68 3.89
CA ILE A 55 6.76 -1.79 3.30
C ILE A 55 6.68 -0.94 2.03
N ARG A 56 7.13 0.30 2.09
CA ARG A 56 7.13 1.23 0.95
C ARG A 56 7.90 0.65 -0.23
N LEU A 57 9.12 0.17 0.01
CA LEU A 57 9.97 -0.42 -1.02
C LEU A 57 9.32 -1.65 -1.66
N ASN A 58 8.79 -2.56 -0.86
CA ASN A 58 8.19 -3.79 -1.38
C ASN A 58 6.88 -3.54 -2.11
N VAL A 59 6.00 -2.70 -1.58
CA VAL A 59 4.74 -2.35 -2.26
C VAL A 59 5.02 -1.60 -3.56
N LYS A 60 6.00 -0.68 -3.57
CA LYS A 60 6.41 0.01 -4.80
C LYS A 60 6.91 -0.97 -5.86
N GLN A 61 7.75 -1.93 -5.48
CA GLN A 61 8.23 -2.97 -6.39
C GLN A 61 7.08 -3.83 -6.94
N ILE A 62 6.08 -4.15 -6.11
CA ILE A 62 4.90 -4.89 -6.55
C ILE A 62 4.16 -4.11 -7.63
N VAL A 63 3.88 -2.83 -7.40
CA VAL A 63 3.17 -1.99 -8.37
C VAL A 63 3.98 -1.86 -9.66
N ASP A 64 5.28 -1.60 -9.57
CA ASP A 64 6.15 -1.50 -10.73
C ASP A 64 6.18 -2.81 -11.55
N HIS A 65 6.20 -3.96 -10.89
CA HIS A 65 6.12 -5.26 -11.54
C HIS A 65 4.79 -5.45 -12.27
N GLU A 66 3.68 -5.08 -11.64
CA GLU A 66 2.35 -5.20 -12.25
C GLU A 66 2.22 -4.31 -13.48
N LEU A 67 2.71 -3.07 -13.40
CA LEU A 67 2.73 -2.15 -14.54
C LEU A 67 3.61 -2.67 -15.68
N ALA A 68 4.80 -3.18 -15.37
CA ALA A 68 5.71 -3.77 -16.35
C ALA A 68 5.12 -5.03 -17.02
N SER A 69 4.21 -5.72 -16.33
CA SER A 69 3.48 -6.88 -16.85
C SER A 69 2.26 -6.49 -17.70
N GLY A 70 2.03 -5.20 -17.94
CA GLY A 70 0.92 -4.70 -18.75
C GLY A 70 -0.40 -4.48 -18.01
N LYS A 71 -0.41 -4.60 -16.69
CA LYS A 71 -1.58 -4.34 -15.87
C LYS A 71 -1.61 -2.86 -15.49
N HIS A 72 -2.57 -2.08 -16.01
CA HIS A 72 -2.65 -0.63 -15.82
C HIS A 72 -3.79 -0.19 -14.91
N ASP A 73 -4.34 -1.11 -14.13
CA ASP A 73 -5.42 -0.89 -13.19
C ASP A 73 -4.94 -0.57 -11.76
N ILE A 74 -3.65 -0.43 -11.57
CA ILE A 74 -3.03 -0.31 -10.25
C ILE A 74 -2.19 0.97 -10.11
N TYR A 75 -2.28 1.56 -8.93
CA TYR A 75 -1.61 2.81 -8.57
C TYR A 75 -0.92 2.65 -7.23
N TYR A 76 0.23 3.30 -7.06
CA TYR A 76 0.94 3.36 -5.81
C TYR A 76 0.64 4.66 -5.06
N ALA A 77 0.38 4.58 -3.77
CA ALA A 77 0.30 5.72 -2.86
C ALA A 77 1.02 5.38 -1.55
N GLN A 78 1.44 6.39 -0.83
CA GLN A 78 2.04 6.18 0.49
C GLN A 78 1.60 7.27 1.45
N PHE A 79 1.60 6.93 2.74
CA PHE A 79 1.43 7.91 3.79
C PHE A 79 2.77 8.57 4.14
N ASP A 80 2.73 9.85 4.45
CA ASP A 80 3.86 10.54 5.08
C ASP A 80 4.02 10.06 6.52
N GLU A 81 5.17 10.34 7.10
CA GLU A 81 5.36 10.21 8.54
C GLU A 81 4.73 11.43 9.23
N PHE A 82 4.09 11.18 10.35
CA PHE A 82 3.47 12.22 11.16
C PHE A 82 4.11 12.20 12.56
N PRO A 83 5.28 12.83 12.76
CA PRO A 83 5.96 12.84 14.05
C PRO A 83 5.04 13.33 15.16
N GLY A 84 4.96 12.57 16.26
CA GLY A 84 4.09 12.89 17.39
C GLY A 84 2.60 12.59 17.16
N GLY A 85 2.22 12.10 15.98
CA GLY A 85 0.84 11.82 15.62
C GLY A 85 0.35 10.41 15.99
N TYR A 86 1.05 9.73 16.89
CA TYR A 86 0.74 8.35 17.27
C TYR A 86 0.57 8.23 18.79
N VAL A 87 -0.33 7.36 19.18
CA VAL A 87 -0.57 6.98 20.59
C VAL A 87 0.07 5.63 20.90
N ALA A 88 -0.27 5.02 22.03
CA ALA A 88 0.27 3.73 22.46
C ALA A 88 0.22 2.68 21.34
N TYR A 89 1.26 1.84 21.29
CA TYR A 89 1.43 0.78 20.28
C TYR A 89 1.52 1.28 18.83
N GLY A 90 1.88 2.55 18.64
CA GLY A 90 2.08 3.12 17.30
C GLY A 90 0.81 3.33 16.49
N HIS A 91 -0.35 3.35 17.12
CA HIS A 91 -1.61 3.65 16.44
C HIS A 91 -1.77 5.15 16.19
N PRO A 92 -2.24 5.56 15.01
CA PRO A 92 -2.47 6.97 14.71
C PRO A 92 -3.53 7.61 15.63
N THR A 93 -3.35 8.89 15.95
CA THR A 93 -4.39 9.68 16.58
C THR A 93 -5.55 9.93 15.62
N VAL A 94 -6.70 10.42 16.12
CA VAL A 94 -7.83 10.82 15.27
C VAL A 94 -7.40 11.88 14.26
N GLU A 95 -6.61 12.86 14.68
CA GLU A 95 -6.09 13.89 13.78
C GLU A 95 -5.17 13.30 12.71
N THR A 96 -4.29 12.38 13.08
CA THR A 96 -3.42 11.69 12.12
C THR A 96 -4.23 10.87 11.12
N HIS A 97 -5.25 10.16 11.56
CA HIS A 97 -6.18 9.46 10.65
C HIS A 97 -6.82 10.40 9.65
N ARG A 98 -7.21 11.61 10.08
CA ARG A 98 -7.79 12.62 9.18
C ARG A 98 -6.76 13.06 8.12
N LYS A 99 -5.53 13.33 8.53
CA LYS A 99 -4.44 13.68 7.60
C LYS A 99 -4.15 12.53 6.61
N MET A 100 -4.15 11.30 7.08
CA MET A 100 -3.98 10.12 6.22
C MET A 100 -5.13 10.00 5.21
N ALA A 101 -6.36 10.24 5.63
CA ALA A 101 -7.51 10.22 4.73
C ALA A 101 -7.38 11.31 3.65
N ASP A 102 -6.97 12.51 4.02
CA ASP A 102 -6.74 13.59 3.06
C ASP A 102 -5.66 13.24 2.04
N GLN A 103 -4.58 12.59 2.46
CA GLN A 103 -3.53 12.11 1.54
C GLN A 103 -4.04 11.06 0.55
N ILE A 104 -4.89 10.15 1.01
CA ILE A 104 -5.51 9.15 0.12
C ILE A 104 -6.38 9.85 -0.91
N ILE A 105 -7.24 10.77 -0.49
CA ILE A 105 -8.13 11.51 -1.37
C ILE A 105 -7.31 12.27 -2.43
N GLN A 106 -6.28 13.01 -2.01
CA GLN A 106 -5.40 13.73 -2.93
C GLN A 106 -4.70 12.79 -3.92
N SER A 107 -4.23 11.63 -3.46
CA SER A 107 -3.63 10.63 -4.34
C SER A 107 -4.62 10.11 -5.37
N MET A 108 -5.84 9.77 -4.94
CA MET A 108 -6.89 9.29 -5.85
C MET A 108 -7.30 10.36 -6.87
N GLU A 109 -7.35 11.63 -6.47
CA GLU A 109 -7.58 12.74 -7.38
C GLU A 109 -6.46 12.86 -8.41
N SER A 110 -5.20 12.74 -7.99
CA SER A 110 -4.04 12.78 -8.90
C SER A 110 -4.04 11.63 -9.90
N PHE A 111 -4.62 10.49 -9.55
CA PHE A 111 -4.80 9.35 -10.45
C PHE A 111 -6.05 9.45 -11.33
N ASN A 112 -6.82 10.53 -11.22
CA ASN A 112 -8.07 10.75 -11.94
C ASN A 112 -9.16 9.70 -11.65
N LEU A 113 -9.18 9.13 -10.46
CA LEU A 113 -10.11 8.05 -10.11
C LEU A 113 -11.54 8.54 -9.87
N PHE A 114 -11.75 9.84 -9.71
CA PHE A 114 -13.07 10.45 -9.52
C PHE A 114 -13.68 11.08 -10.77
N GLN A 115 -12.98 11.06 -11.90
CA GLN A 115 -13.44 11.74 -13.11
C GLN A 115 -14.77 11.19 -13.67
N GLY A 116 -15.00 9.89 -13.53
CA GLY A 116 -16.22 9.27 -14.01
C GLY A 116 -17.49 9.74 -13.31
N THR A 117 -17.37 10.39 -12.15
CA THR A 117 -18.50 10.85 -11.34
C THR A 117 -18.79 12.34 -11.51
N SER A 118 -17.86 13.12 -12.05
CA SER A 118 -17.96 14.58 -12.16
C SER A 118 -18.53 15.05 -13.51
N GLY A 119 -18.60 14.19 -14.49
CA GLY A 119 -19.07 14.49 -15.84
C GLY A 119 -20.60 14.42 -16.00
N LYS A 120 -21.35 14.58 -14.95
CA LYS A 120 -22.80 14.44 -14.97
C LYS A 120 -23.53 15.72 -15.31
#